data_29821a7383f3269f7f84ac99e19460d8
#
_entry.id   29821a7383f3269f7f84ac99e19460d8
#
_cell.length_a   1.000
_cell.length_b   1.000
_cell.length_c   1.000
_cell.angle_alpha   90.00
_cell.angle_beta   90.00
_cell.angle_gamma   90.00
#
_symmetry.space_group_name_H-M   'P 1'
#
loop_
_entity.id
_entity.type
_entity.pdbx_description
1 polymer ?
#
loop_
_entity_poly.entity_id
_entity_poly.type
_entity_poly.pdbx_seq_one_letter_code
_entity_poly.pdbx_strand_id
1 'polypeptide(L)'
;MLQPTRTKFRKAHKGRIHGNASRCNKMNYGSFGLKALQPDRVISKQIEAARVALTRHMKRQGRVWTRIFPNIPVSKKPIEVRMGKGKGSPEYYACRVKPGRILFEVDGVSEQIAKEALYKASAKLPIKTKTIKRFA
;
A
#
# COMPACT_ATOMS: atom_id res chain seq x y z
N MET A 1 10.19 4.96 7.51
CA MET A 1 8.91 4.44 6.97
C MET A 1 7.89 5.56 6.86
N LEU A 2 6.96 5.41 5.94
CA LEU A 2 5.91 6.41 5.77
C LEU A 2 4.98 6.45 6.96
N GLN A 3 4.69 7.64 7.45
CA GLN A 3 3.70 7.87 8.50
C GLN A 3 3.30 9.33 8.48
N PRO A 4 2.08 9.68 8.97
CA PRO A 4 1.68 11.07 9.05
C PRO A 4 2.56 11.83 10.04
N THR A 5 2.93 13.05 9.68
CA THR A 5 3.66 13.92 10.59
C THR A 5 2.74 14.50 11.66
N ARG A 6 1.45 14.66 11.30
CA ARG A 6 0.44 15.22 12.20
C ARG A 6 -0.91 14.62 11.86
N THR A 7 -1.68 14.27 12.88
CA THR A 7 -3.03 13.72 12.72
C THR A 7 -4.02 14.56 13.52
N LYS A 8 -5.26 14.65 13.02
CA LYS A 8 -6.35 15.33 13.72
C LYS A 8 -6.76 14.54 14.97
N PHE A 9 -6.83 13.22 14.86
CA PHE A 9 -7.18 12.32 15.94
C PHE A 9 -6.09 11.27 16.13
N ARG A 10 -5.79 10.98 17.40
CA ARG A 10 -4.75 10.01 17.75
C ARG A 10 -5.14 8.56 17.40
N LYS A 11 -6.42 8.24 17.53
CA LYS A 11 -6.95 6.90 17.30
C LYS A 11 -8.09 6.95 16.30
N ALA A 12 -8.33 5.84 15.62
CA ALA A 12 -9.41 5.74 14.63
C ALA A 12 -10.17 4.42 14.82
N HIS A 13 -11.44 4.42 14.39
CA HIS A 13 -12.22 3.18 14.34
C HIS A 13 -11.65 2.25 13.28
N LYS A 14 -11.69 0.95 13.57
CA LYS A 14 -11.26 -0.07 12.62
C LYS A 14 -12.06 0.02 11.31
N GLY A 15 -13.37 0.08 11.42
CA GLY A 15 -14.25 0.13 10.27
C GLY A 15 -14.18 -1.11 9.39
N ARG A 16 -14.92 -1.07 8.30
CA ARG A 16 -14.91 -2.10 7.26
C ARG A 16 -14.66 -1.42 5.92
N ILE A 17 -14.01 -2.12 5.01
CA ILE A 17 -13.70 -1.59 3.68
C ILE A 17 -14.74 -2.14 2.72
N HIS A 18 -15.57 -1.26 2.17
CA HIS A 18 -16.67 -1.63 1.27
C HIS A 18 -16.50 -1.01 -0.10
N GLY A 19 -17.04 -1.70 -1.11
CA GLY A 19 -17.12 -1.21 -2.48
C GLY A 19 -15.79 -1.19 -3.19
N ASN A 20 -15.79 -0.59 -4.37
CA ASN A 20 -14.62 -0.46 -5.23
C ASN A 20 -14.03 0.95 -5.13
N ALA A 21 -12.76 1.08 -5.50
CA ALA A 21 -12.09 2.37 -5.49
C ALA A 21 -12.72 3.30 -6.54
N SER A 22 -13.10 4.51 -6.12
CA SER A 22 -13.59 5.56 -7.01
C SER A 22 -12.49 6.58 -7.33
N ARG A 23 -11.44 6.62 -6.52
CA ARG A 23 -10.28 7.49 -6.73
C ARG A 23 -9.00 6.65 -6.75
N CYS A 24 -7.98 7.14 -7.41
CA CYS A 24 -6.72 6.41 -7.60
C CYS A 24 -6.93 5.03 -8.23
N ASN A 25 -7.91 4.92 -9.11
CA ASN A 25 -8.21 3.69 -9.84
C ASN A 25 -7.66 3.71 -11.27
N LYS A 26 -7.00 4.80 -11.66
CA LYS A 26 -6.35 4.95 -12.97
C LYS A 26 -4.91 5.40 -12.77
N MET A 27 -4.04 4.97 -13.67
CA MET A 27 -2.66 5.40 -13.65
C MET A 27 -2.51 6.81 -14.22
N ASN A 28 -1.73 7.64 -13.53
CA ASN A 28 -1.51 9.03 -13.93
C ASN A 28 -0.05 9.34 -14.25
N TYR A 29 0.91 8.58 -13.74
CA TYR A 29 2.32 8.91 -13.81
C TYR A 29 3.15 7.92 -14.61
N GLY A 30 2.96 6.63 -14.39
CA GLY A 30 3.79 5.59 -14.99
C GLY A 30 3.12 4.89 -16.16
N SER A 31 3.89 4.04 -16.83
CA SER A 31 3.40 3.19 -17.92
C SER A 31 2.87 1.86 -17.44
N PHE A 32 3.32 1.41 -16.27
CA PHE A 32 2.92 0.14 -15.66
C PHE A 32 2.56 0.37 -14.21
N GLY A 33 1.64 -0.41 -13.70
CA GLY A 33 1.18 -0.25 -12.33
C GLY A 33 0.69 -1.54 -11.71
N LEU A 34 0.54 -1.50 -10.39
CA LEU A 34 0.03 -2.59 -9.58
C LEU A 34 -1.33 -2.19 -9.03
N LYS A 35 -2.35 -2.97 -9.36
CA LYS A 35 -3.74 -2.69 -8.99
C LYS A 35 -4.22 -3.71 -7.96
N ALA A 36 -4.88 -3.25 -6.92
CA ALA A 36 -5.45 -4.12 -5.90
C ALA A 36 -6.70 -4.83 -6.42
N LEU A 37 -6.81 -6.11 -6.10
CA LEU A 37 -7.99 -6.93 -6.44
C LEU A 37 -8.84 -7.26 -5.22
N GLN A 38 -8.31 -7.06 -4.02
CA GLN A 38 -9.00 -7.36 -2.76
C GLN A 38 -8.94 -6.16 -1.82
N PRO A 39 -9.95 -6.01 -0.94
CA PRO A 39 -9.88 -4.99 0.10
C PRO A 39 -9.05 -5.47 1.29
N ASP A 40 -8.21 -4.61 1.82
CA ASP A 40 -7.50 -4.85 3.08
C ASP A 40 -6.82 -3.57 3.54
N ARG A 41 -6.24 -3.64 4.72
CA ARG A 41 -5.34 -2.61 5.24
C ARG A 41 -3.91 -3.00 4.93
N VAL A 42 -3.18 -2.10 4.28
CA VAL A 42 -1.77 -2.30 3.98
C VAL A 42 -0.97 -1.45 4.95
N ILE A 43 -0.14 -2.07 5.75
CA ILE A 43 0.63 -1.36 6.78
C ILE A 43 1.88 -0.70 6.18
N SER A 44 2.41 0.30 6.88
CA SER A 44 3.58 1.05 6.46
C SER A 44 4.78 0.16 6.12
N LYS A 45 5.02 -0.87 6.92
CA LYS A 45 6.12 -1.82 6.70
C LYS A 45 5.98 -2.60 5.39
N GLN A 46 4.75 -2.99 5.06
CA GLN A 46 4.45 -3.71 3.81
C GLN A 46 4.67 -2.82 2.59
N ILE A 47 4.23 -1.56 2.67
CA ILE A 47 4.42 -0.58 1.60
C ILE A 47 5.92 -0.38 1.36
N GLU A 48 6.69 -0.19 2.41
CA GLU A 48 8.14 0.02 2.30
C GLU A 48 8.85 -1.22 1.75
N ALA A 49 8.48 -2.41 2.22
CA ALA A 49 9.04 -3.66 1.72
C ALA A 49 8.77 -3.85 0.23
N ALA A 50 7.56 -3.55 -0.21
CA ALA A 50 7.18 -3.64 -1.63
C ALA A 50 7.97 -2.65 -2.47
N ARG A 51 8.08 -1.39 -2.02
CA ARG A 51 8.85 -0.36 -2.71
C ARG A 51 10.32 -0.76 -2.86
N VAL A 52 10.92 -1.27 -1.82
CA VAL A 52 12.32 -1.71 -1.83
C VAL A 52 12.52 -2.87 -2.79
N ALA A 53 11.62 -3.87 -2.77
CA ALA A 53 11.70 -5.02 -3.68
C ALA A 53 11.60 -4.57 -5.14
N LEU A 54 10.69 -3.65 -5.42
CA LEU A 54 10.47 -3.10 -6.75
C LEU A 54 11.71 -2.36 -7.27
N THR A 55 12.24 -1.43 -6.47
CA THR A 55 13.40 -0.63 -6.81
C THR A 55 14.65 -1.50 -6.99
N ARG A 56 14.81 -2.50 -6.14
CA ARG A 56 15.96 -3.41 -6.19
C ARG A 56 15.96 -4.24 -7.48
N HIS A 57 14.82 -4.73 -7.90
CA HIS A 57 14.72 -5.47 -9.16
C HIS A 57 15.01 -4.59 -10.38
N MET A 58 14.59 -3.33 -10.34
CA MET A 58 14.83 -2.37 -11.41
C MET A 58 16.27 -1.85 -11.42
N LYS A 59 17.11 -2.24 -10.47
CA LYS A 59 18.49 -1.78 -10.32
C LYS A 59 18.61 -0.24 -10.29
N ARG A 60 17.64 0.41 -9.65
CA ARG A 60 17.53 1.87 -9.55
C ARG A 60 17.35 2.59 -10.89
N GLN A 61 16.98 1.88 -11.94
CA GLN A 61 16.63 2.48 -13.22
C GLN A 61 15.15 2.87 -13.22
N GLY A 62 14.82 3.91 -13.99
CA GLY A 62 13.44 4.37 -14.07
C GLY A 62 12.94 5.07 -12.82
N ARG A 63 11.63 5.20 -12.73
CA ARG A 63 10.95 5.86 -11.59
C ARG A 63 9.86 4.98 -11.01
N VAL A 64 9.65 5.13 -9.72
CA VAL A 64 8.60 4.44 -8.97
C VAL A 64 7.77 5.48 -8.21
N TRP A 65 6.44 5.38 -8.34
CA TRP A 65 5.50 6.21 -7.57
C TRP A 65 4.73 5.31 -6.62
N THR A 66 4.79 5.63 -5.33
CA THR A 66 3.96 4.98 -4.32
C THR A 66 2.65 5.77 -4.24
N ARG A 67 1.54 5.15 -4.67
CA ARG A 67 0.24 5.82 -4.78
C ARG A 67 -0.63 5.70 -3.52
N ILE A 68 -0.15 5.01 -2.51
CA ILE A 68 -0.87 4.83 -1.24
C ILE A 68 -0.04 5.39 -0.10
N PHE A 69 -0.74 5.89 0.92
CA PHE A 69 -0.10 6.43 2.11
C PHE A 69 -0.77 5.87 3.37
N PRO A 70 0.01 5.40 4.35
CA PRO A 70 -0.55 4.84 5.59
C PRO A 70 -0.96 5.96 6.55
N ASN A 71 -2.21 6.38 6.46
CA ASN A 71 -2.74 7.50 7.23
C ASN A 71 -3.64 7.10 8.40
N ILE A 72 -4.02 5.82 8.51
CA ILE A 72 -4.93 5.34 9.55
C ILE A 72 -4.12 4.74 10.69
N PRO A 73 -4.23 5.28 11.92
CA PRO A 73 -3.55 4.69 13.07
C PRO A 73 -4.22 3.40 13.50
N VAL A 74 -3.41 2.39 13.76
CA VAL A 74 -3.87 1.08 14.26
C VAL A 74 -3.35 0.90 15.68
N SER A 75 -4.28 0.69 16.60
CA SER A 75 -3.98 0.53 18.02
C SER A 75 -3.81 -0.94 18.37
N LYS A 76 -2.93 -1.20 19.33
CA LYS A 76 -2.70 -2.55 19.84
C LYS A 76 -2.37 -2.49 21.34
N LYS A 77 -2.89 -3.44 22.09
CA LYS A 77 -2.52 -3.59 23.49
C LYS A 77 -1.41 -4.63 23.64
N PRO A 78 -0.51 -4.47 24.62
CA PRO A 78 0.46 -5.52 24.94
C PRO A 78 -0.25 -6.83 25.30
N ILE A 79 0.40 -7.95 25.02
CA ILE A 79 -0.20 -9.27 25.22
C ILE A 79 -0.50 -9.56 26.70
N GLU A 80 0.30 -9.00 27.60
CA GLU A 80 0.17 -9.19 29.06
C GLU A 80 -0.90 -8.31 29.69
N VAL A 81 -1.47 -7.36 28.94
CA VAL A 81 -2.51 -6.45 29.46
C VAL A 81 -3.88 -7.09 29.28
N ARG A 82 -4.69 -7.03 30.35
CA ARG A 82 -6.07 -7.57 30.32
C ARG A 82 -6.96 -6.69 29.44
N MET A 83 -8.05 -7.28 28.95
CA MET A 83 -9.04 -6.58 28.16
C MET A 83 -9.77 -5.53 28.99
N GLY A 84 -10.25 -4.47 28.33
CA GLY A 84 -10.96 -3.37 28.99
C GLY A 84 -10.05 -2.19 29.33
N LYS A 85 -10.61 -1.22 30.05
CA LYS A 85 -9.94 0.03 30.48
C LYS A 85 -9.43 0.89 29.31
N GLY A 86 -10.21 0.95 28.23
CA GLY A 86 -9.96 1.83 27.10
C GLY A 86 -9.22 1.18 25.96
N LYS A 87 -9.10 1.93 24.89
CA LYS A 87 -8.44 1.52 23.64
C LYS A 87 -6.93 1.57 23.79
N GLY A 88 -6.23 0.59 23.21
CA GLY A 88 -4.78 0.56 23.19
C GLY A 88 -4.15 1.75 22.51
N SER A 89 -2.84 1.92 22.70
CA SER A 89 -2.09 3.00 22.06
C SER A 89 -1.87 2.71 20.56
N PRO A 90 -1.81 3.75 19.72
CA PRO A 90 -1.42 3.57 18.32
C PRO A 90 -0.04 2.94 18.23
N GLU A 91 0.08 1.89 17.43
CA GLU A 91 1.33 1.16 17.27
C GLU A 91 1.93 1.37 15.88
N TYR A 92 1.08 1.38 14.84
CA TYR A 92 1.52 1.60 13.47
C TYR A 92 0.41 2.25 12.67
N TYR A 93 0.75 2.64 11.44
CA TYR A 93 -0.19 3.24 10.50
C TYR A 93 -0.44 2.32 9.33
N ALA A 94 -1.64 2.40 8.76
CA ALA A 94 -2.04 1.58 7.63
C ALA A 94 -2.84 2.41 6.63
N CYS A 95 -2.92 1.92 5.40
CA CYS A 95 -3.77 2.46 4.35
C CYS A 95 -4.92 1.49 4.10
N ARG A 96 -6.14 2.00 4.06
CA ARG A 96 -7.31 1.22 3.66
C ARG A 96 -7.36 1.17 2.14
N VAL A 97 -7.24 -0.03 1.59
CA VAL A 97 -7.20 -0.25 0.15
C VAL A 97 -8.49 -0.93 -0.29
N LYS A 98 -9.15 -0.35 -1.28
CA LYS A 98 -10.32 -0.95 -1.91
C LYS A 98 -9.90 -1.65 -3.21
N PRO A 99 -10.67 -2.67 -3.66
CA PRO A 99 -10.40 -3.27 -4.96
C PRO A 99 -10.42 -2.21 -6.06
N GLY A 100 -9.47 -2.29 -6.97
CA GLY A 100 -9.34 -1.35 -8.08
C GLY A 100 -8.35 -0.20 -7.83
N ARG A 101 -7.85 -0.04 -6.61
CA ARG A 101 -6.91 1.03 -6.31
C ARG A 101 -5.51 0.73 -6.84
N ILE A 102 -4.88 1.73 -7.41
CA ILE A 102 -3.50 1.65 -7.87
C ILE A 102 -2.57 1.83 -6.67
N LEU A 103 -1.68 0.86 -6.46
CA LEU A 103 -0.76 0.86 -5.34
C LEU A 103 0.59 1.47 -5.69
N PHE A 104 1.16 1.06 -6.81
CA PHE A 104 2.44 1.53 -7.31
C PHE A 104 2.36 1.78 -8.80
N GLU A 105 3.18 2.73 -9.29
CA GLU A 105 3.36 2.97 -10.71
C GLU A 105 4.85 2.97 -11.03
N VAL A 106 5.20 2.50 -12.22
CA VAL A 106 6.58 2.37 -12.67
C VAL A 106 6.70 2.92 -14.08
N ASP A 107 7.81 3.58 -14.38
CA ASP A 107 8.15 4.04 -15.71
C ASP A 107 9.66 4.02 -15.93
N GLY A 108 10.08 4.15 -17.18
CA GLY A 108 11.51 4.21 -17.52
C GLY A 108 12.22 2.87 -17.60
N VAL A 109 11.49 1.75 -17.63
CA VAL A 109 12.06 0.40 -17.80
C VAL A 109 11.24 -0.36 -18.84
N SER A 110 11.80 -1.47 -19.35
CA SER A 110 11.10 -2.31 -20.31
C SER A 110 9.88 -2.99 -19.64
N GLU A 111 8.93 -3.41 -20.46
CA GLU A 111 7.72 -4.08 -19.97
C GLU A 111 8.03 -5.32 -19.15
N GLN A 112 8.98 -6.15 -19.61
CA GLN A 112 9.37 -7.36 -18.89
C GLN A 112 9.93 -7.04 -17.51
N ILE A 113 10.86 -6.10 -17.43
CA ILE A 113 11.46 -5.69 -16.15
C ILE A 113 10.39 -5.11 -15.22
N ALA A 114 9.49 -4.28 -15.75
CA ALA A 114 8.40 -3.70 -14.98
C ALA A 114 7.47 -4.75 -14.40
N LYS A 115 7.05 -5.72 -15.22
CA LYS A 115 6.17 -6.80 -14.78
C LYS A 115 6.81 -7.65 -13.69
N GLU A 116 8.08 -8.01 -13.86
CA GLU A 116 8.82 -8.80 -12.87
C GLU A 116 8.99 -8.04 -11.57
N ALA A 117 9.32 -6.75 -11.64
CA ALA A 117 9.48 -5.90 -10.46
C ALA A 117 8.16 -5.78 -9.70
N LEU A 118 7.06 -5.53 -10.39
CA LEU A 118 5.73 -5.42 -9.78
C LEU A 118 5.29 -6.76 -9.17
N TYR A 119 5.60 -7.87 -9.80
CA TYR A 119 5.33 -9.20 -9.25
C TYR A 119 6.08 -9.42 -7.93
N LYS A 120 7.36 -9.06 -7.88
CA LYS A 120 8.14 -9.16 -6.64
C LYS A 120 7.61 -8.25 -5.54
N ALA A 121 7.18 -7.05 -5.89
CA ALA A 121 6.55 -6.14 -4.94
C ALA A 121 5.23 -6.72 -4.41
N SER A 122 4.44 -7.36 -5.26
CA SER A 122 3.16 -7.94 -4.86
C SER A 122 3.30 -9.02 -3.80
N ALA A 123 4.42 -9.74 -3.80
CA ALA A 123 4.70 -10.78 -2.81
C ALA A 123 4.86 -10.22 -1.39
N LYS A 124 5.13 -8.92 -1.26
CA LYS A 124 5.26 -8.24 0.04
C LYS A 124 3.94 -7.67 0.56
N LEU A 125 2.89 -7.75 -0.23
CA LEU A 125 1.58 -7.18 0.11
C LEU A 125 0.61 -8.28 0.57
N PRO A 126 -0.36 -7.94 1.45
CA PRO A 126 -1.28 -8.94 1.99
C PRO A 126 -2.47 -9.25 1.07
N ILE A 127 -2.57 -8.60 -0.07
CA ILE A 127 -3.73 -8.69 -0.98
C ILE A 127 -3.32 -9.20 -2.34
N LYS A 128 -4.28 -9.77 -3.06
CA LYS A 128 -4.09 -10.12 -4.46
C LYS A 128 -4.05 -8.86 -5.31
N THR A 129 -3.15 -8.84 -6.27
CA THR A 129 -2.92 -7.68 -7.14
C THR A 129 -2.81 -8.11 -8.58
N LYS A 130 -2.92 -7.14 -9.48
CA LYS A 130 -2.79 -7.35 -10.92
C LYS A 130 -1.87 -6.27 -11.49
N THR A 131 -0.94 -6.69 -12.33
CA THR A 131 -0.12 -5.74 -13.09
C THR A 131 -0.94 -5.21 -14.26
N ILE A 132 -0.98 -3.90 -14.42
CA ILE A 132 -1.70 -3.23 -15.51
C ILE A 132 -0.76 -2.35 -16.32
N LYS A 133 -1.15 -2.13 -17.58
CA LYS A 133 -0.44 -1.27 -18.51
C LYS A 133 -1.31 -0.07 -18.84
N ARG A 134 -0.73 1.13 -18.83
CA ARG A 134 -1.46 2.37 -19.08
C ARG A 134 -1.92 2.50 -20.54
N PHE A 135 -1.04 2.13 -21.45
CA PHE A 135 -1.32 2.19 -22.88
C PHE A 135 -1.33 0.79 -23.47
N ALA A 136 -2.23 0.55 -24.38
CA ALA A 136 -2.37 -0.75 -25.04
C ALA A 136 -1.15 -1.11 -25.90
#